data_f7733f7aa50c814b70c8ac66e6941c84
#
_entry.id   f7733f7aa50c814b70c8ac66e6941c84
#
_cell.length_a   1.000
_cell.length_b   1.000
_cell.length_c   1.000
_cell.angle_alpha   90.00
_cell.angle_beta   90.00
_cell.angle_gamma   90.00
#
_symmetry.space_group_name_H-M   'P 1'
#
loop_
_entity.id
_entity.type
_entity.pdbx_description
1 polymer ?
#
loop_
_entity_poly.entity_id
_entity_poly.type
_entity_poly.pdbx_seq_one_letter_code
_entity_poly.pdbx_strand_id
1 'polypeptide(L)'
;MDKLLYDRLGSSAGITQIVNEVVQAHMNNPAINARFLPLKEQPEHLASITKHTIEFFSAGSGGPETYSGKDMVTAHTGMNISRGEFTHVIDDVLQVLENNNIDEESKKDVLAILWSLKSMVISQ
;
A
#
# COMPACT_ATOMS: atom_id res chain seq x y z
N MET A 1 27.37 -4.89 -3.06
CA MET A 1 26.60 -3.66 -3.26
C MET A 1 25.15 -3.91 -2.86
N ASP A 2 24.63 -3.07 -1.99
CA ASP A 2 23.26 -3.25 -1.53
C ASP A 2 22.28 -2.80 -2.60
N LYS A 3 21.25 -3.62 -2.82
CA LYS A 3 20.18 -3.26 -3.75
C LYS A 3 19.23 -2.28 -3.07
N LEU A 4 18.65 -1.37 -3.86
CA LEU A 4 17.55 -0.52 -3.40
C LEU A 4 16.36 -1.41 -3.01
N LEU A 5 15.56 -0.95 -2.07
CA LEU A 5 14.32 -1.65 -1.72
C LEU A 5 13.45 -1.86 -2.97
N TYR A 6 13.39 -0.88 -3.87
CA TYR A 6 12.69 -1.00 -5.15
C TYR A 6 13.09 -2.27 -5.91
N ASP A 7 14.39 -2.53 -6.04
CA ASP A 7 14.90 -3.72 -6.74
C ASP A 7 14.56 -5.01 -5.99
N ARG A 8 14.65 -4.97 -4.66
CA ARG A 8 14.34 -6.12 -3.81
C ARG A 8 12.85 -6.49 -3.84
N LEU A 9 11.99 -5.53 -4.13
CA LEU A 9 10.54 -5.78 -4.30
C LEU A 9 10.19 -6.26 -5.70
N GLY A 10 11.15 -6.38 -6.60
CA GLY A 10 10.95 -6.86 -7.96
C GLY A 10 10.77 -5.76 -9.00
N SER A 11 11.16 -4.55 -8.68
CA SER A 11 11.06 -3.37 -9.55
C SER A 11 9.61 -3.09 -9.98
N SER A 12 9.39 -2.46 -11.11
CA SER A 12 8.04 -2.05 -11.53
C SER A 12 7.06 -3.24 -11.61
N ALA A 13 7.48 -4.33 -12.22
CA ALA A 13 6.62 -5.51 -12.38
C ALA A 13 6.27 -6.15 -11.03
N GLY A 14 7.26 -6.27 -10.13
CA GLY A 14 7.04 -6.82 -8.80
C GLY A 14 6.13 -5.96 -7.95
N ILE A 15 6.36 -4.66 -7.95
CA ILE A 15 5.54 -3.70 -7.18
C ILE A 15 4.11 -3.69 -7.71
N THR A 16 3.91 -3.71 -9.03
CA THR A 16 2.58 -3.77 -9.63
C THR A 16 1.83 -5.01 -9.17
N GLN A 17 2.48 -6.17 -9.18
CA GLN A 17 1.87 -7.40 -8.71
C GLN A 17 1.53 -7.33 -7.21
N ILE A 18 2.46 -6.84 -6.39
CA ILE A 18 2.25 -6.68 -4.95
C ILE A 18 1.03 -5.79 -4.69
N VAL A 19 0.96 -4.62 -5.32
CA VAL A 19 -0.15 -3.68 -5.10
C VAL A 19 -1.48 -4.30 -5.52
N ASN A 20 -1.53 -4.97 -6.67
CA ASN A 20 -2.77 -5.62 -7.11
C ASN A 20 -3.22 -6.69 -6.11
N GLU A 21 -2.30 -7.48 -5.56
CA GLU A 21 -2.63 -8.49 -4.56
C GLU A 21 -3.04 -7.85 -3.22
N VAL A 22 -2.44 -6.73 -2.85
CA VAL A 22 -2.83 -5.98 -1.64
C VAL A 22 -4.27 -5.48 -1.77
N VAL A 23 -4.62 -4.92 -2.92
CA VAL A 23 -6.01 -4.46 -3.16
C VAL A 23 -6.98 -5.63 -3.00
N GLN A 24 -6.67 -6.79 -3.56
CA GLN A 24 -7.51 -7.98 -3.41
C GLN A 24 -7.58 -8.44 -1.95
N ALA A 25 -6.46 -8.41 -1.25
CA ALA A 25 -6.42 -8.80 0.16
C ALA A 25 -7.34 -7.89 1.00
N HIS A 26 -7.31 -6.57 0.75
CA HIS A 26 -8.18 -5.62 1.45
C HIS A 26 -9.66 -5.90 1.15
N MET A 27 -9.99 -6.20 -0.11
CA MET A 27 -11.37 -6.52 -0.50
C MET A 27 -11.88 -7.81 0.15
N ASN A 28 -10.98 -8.73 0.49
CA ASN A 28 -11.32 -9.99 1.13
C ASN A 28 -11.17 -9.96 2.65
N ASN A 29 -10.71 -8.85 3.23
CA ASN A 29 -10.50 -8.73 4.66
C ASN A 29 -11.76 -8.12 5.32
N PRO A 30 -12.55 -8.90 6.06
CA PRO A 30 -13.82 -8.42 6.63
C PRO A 30 -13.67 -7.27 7.62
N ALA A 31 -12.48 -7.07 8.17
CA ALA A 31 -12.24 -5.96 9.10
C ALA A 31 -12.20 -4.59 8.39
N ILE A 32 -11.86 -4.56 7.10
CA ILE A 32 -11.66 -3.31 6.36
C ILE A 32 -12.36 -3.28 5.00
N ASN A 33 -12.92 -4.39 4.54
CA ASN A 33 -13.43 -4.47 3.16
C ASN A 33 -14.62 -3.53 2.88
N ALA A 34 -15.31 -3.06 3.92
CA ALA A 34 -16.39 -2.09 3.73
C ALA A 34 -15.92 -0.80 3.05
N ARG A 35 -14.63 -0.46 3.18
CA ARG A 35 -14.05 0.73 2.52
C ARG A 35 -13.64 0.45 1.08
N PHE A 36 -13.40 -0.80 0.72
CA PHE A 36 -12.82 -1.17 -0.58
C PHE A 36 -13.85 -1.79 -1.53
N LEU A 37 -14.80 -2.58 -1.03
CA LEU A 37 -15.80 -3.24 -1.88
C LEU A 37 -16.59 -2.27 -2.76
N PRO A 38 -17.01 -1.07 -2.29
CA PRO A 38 -17.70 -0.12 -3.15
C PRO A 38 -16.91 0.32 -4.38
N LEU A 39 -15.58 0.18 -4.35
CA LEU A 39 -14.74 0.54 -5.49
C LEU A 39 -14.95 -0.38 -6.68
N LYS A 40 -15.51 -1.58 -6.49
CA LYS A 40 -15.86 -2.49 -7.60
C LYS A 40 -16.90 -1.88 -8.53
N GLU A 41 -17.74 -0.99 -8.00
CA GLU A 41 -18.74 -0.26 -8.78
C GLU A 41 -18.17 1.03 -9.40
N GLN A 42 -16.91 1.32 -9.15
CA GLN A 42 -16.24 2.54 -9.59
C GLN A 42 -14.87 2.19 -10.21
N PRO A 43 -14.86 1.51 -11.37
CA PRO A 43 -13.60 0.97 -11.92
C PRO A 43 -12.56 2.05 -12.23
N GLU A 44 -12.96 3.24 -12.64
CA GLU A 44 -12.02 4.33 -12.92
C GLU A 44 -11.37 4.84 -11.63
N HIS A 45 -12.17 4.95 -10.55
CA HIS A 45 -11.65 5.37 -9.25
C HIS A 45 -10.71 4.32 -8.67
N LEU A 46 -11.07 3.03 -8.78
CA LEU A 46 -10.23 1.94 -8.34
C LEU A 46 -8.89 1.94 -9.12
N ALA A 47 -8.94 2.14 -10.42
CA ALA A 47 -7.73 2.19 -11.24
C ALA A 47 -6.82 3.36 -10.83
N SER A 48 -7.40 4.51 -10.50
CA SER A 48 -6.66 5.68 -10.02
C SER A 48 -5.98 5.41 -8.69
N ILE A 49 -6.69 4.82 -7.73
CA ILE A 49 -6.14 4.47 -6.42
C ILE A 49 -5.00 3.47 -6.59
N THR A 50 -5.19 2.44 -7.41
CA THR A 50 -4.17 1.43 -7.68
C THR A 50 -2.92 2.05 -8.28
N LYS A 51 -3.08 2.93 -9.27
CA LYS A 51 -1.96 3.65 -9.91
C LYS A 51 -1.18 4.47 -8.89
N HIS A 52 -1.88 5.26 -8.07
CA HIS A 52 -1.23 6.11 -7.07
C HIS A 52 -0.51 5.28 -6.01
N THR A 53 -1.07 4.12 -5.64
CA THR A 53 -0.43 3.22 -4.69
C THR A 53 0.85 2.61 -5.26
N ILE A 54 0.83 2.22 -6.54
CA ILE A 54 2.02 1.73 -7.23
C ILE A 54 3.11 2.81 -7.25
N GLU A 55 2.74 4.04 -7.61
CA GLU A 55 3.67 5.16 -7.61
C GLU A 55 4.25 5.42 -6.23
N PHE A 56 3.40 5.36 -5.21
CA PHE A 56 3.83 5.57 -3.83
C PHE A 56 4.86 4.52 -3.38
N PHE A 57 4.58 3.24 -3.63
CA PHE A 57 5.52 2.17 -3.28
C PHE A 57 6.82 2.28 -4.08
N SER A 58 6.74 2.63 -5.36
CA SER A 58 7.92 2.82 -6.19
C SER A 58 8.77 3.99 -5.68
N ALA A 59 8.18 5.16 -5.51
CA ALA A 59 8.89 6.35 -5.03
C ALA A 59 9.46 6.12 -3.61
N GLY A 60 8.67 5.54 -2.72
CA GLY A 60 9.08 5.28 -1.34
C GLY A 60 10.20 4.26 -1.20
N SER A 61 10.35 3.38 -2.17
CA SER A 61 11.39 2.35 -2.18
C SER A 61 12.64 2.72 -2.99
N GLY A 62 12.69 3.94 -3.52
CA GLY A 62 13.84 4.45 -4.27
C GLY A 62 13.74 4.24 -5.77
N GLY A 63 12.57 3.90 -6.29
CA GLY A 63 12.34 3.72 -7.72
C GLY A 63 12.21 5.03 -8.48
N PRO A 64 12.08 4.94 -9.81
CA PRO A 64 12.08 6.12 -10.69
C PRO A 64 10.76 6.86 -10.79
N GLU A 65 9.65 6.22 -10.37
CA GLU A 65 8.33 6.82 -10.48
C GLU A 65 8.16 7.95 -9.46
N THR A 66 7.40 8.98 -9.85
CA THR A 66 7.03 10.08 -8.96
C THR A 66 5.59 9.89 -8.51
N TYR A 67 5.34 10.06 -7.23
CA TYR A 67 3.98 10.00 -6.70
C TYR A 67 3.19 11.22 -7.15
N SER A 68 2.12 11.01 -7.91
CA SER A 68 1.28 12.07 -8.47
C SER A 68 -0.06 12.22 -7.74
N GLY A 69 -0.31 11.43 -6.70
CA GLY A 69 -1.55 11.49 -5.93
C GLY A 69 -1.55 12.63 -4.91
N LYS A 70 -2.62 12.68 -4.12
CA LYS A 70 -2.75 13.65 -3.02
C LYS A 70 -1.79 13.29 -1.89
N ASP A 71 -1.34 14.28 -1.12
CA ASP A 71 -0.58 14.00 0.10
C ASP A 71 -1.42 13.12 1.05
N MET A 72 -0.75 12.43 1.97
CA MET A 72 -1.41 11.42 2.82
C MET A 72 -2.53 12.01 3.66
N VAL A 73 -2.34 13.19 4.26
CA VAL A 73 -3.38 13.83 5.06
C VAL A 73 -4.61 14.14 4.20
N THR A 74 -4.41 14.76 3.04
CA THR A 74 -5.50 15.12 2.14
C THR A 74 -6.23 13.88 1.62
N ALA A 75 -5.48 12.84 1.26
CA ALA A 75 -6.05 11.59 0.74
C ALA A 75 -6.95 10.89 1.76
N HIS A 76 -6.68 11.06 3.05
CA HIS A 76 -7.40 10.36 4.12
C HIS A 76 -8.35 11.26 4.91
N THR A 77 -8.37 12.56 4.65
CA THR A 77 -9.28 13.49 5.33
C THR A 77 -10.73 13.06 5.18
N GLY A 78 -11.44 13.00 6.28
CA GLY A 78 -12.85 12.59 6.31
C GLY A 78 -13.06 11.08 6.43
N MET A 79 -12.03 10.27 6.33
CA MET A 79 -12.16 8.81 6.43
C MET A 79 -12.20 8.30 7.87
N ASN A 80 -11.61 9.05 8.79
CA ASN A 80 -11.52 8.68 10.21
C ASN A 80 -11.06 7.23 10.41
N ILE A 81 -9.95 6.87 9.79
CA ILE A 81 -9.41 5.52 9.88
C ILE A 81 -8.94 5.25 11.30
N SER A 82 -9.37 4.12 11.87
CA SER A 82 -8.97 3.70 13.22
C SER A 82 -7.58 3.06 13.21
N ARG A 83 -6.98 2.95 14.39
CA ARG A 83 -5.72 2.23 14.57
C ARG A 83 -5.85 0.77 14.16
N GLY A 84 -6.99 0.14 14.48
CA GLY A 84 -7.26 -1.24 14.10
C GLY A 84 -7.31 -1.41 12.58
N GLU A 85 -8.00 -0.51 11.88
CA GLU A 85 -8.05 -0.53 10.42
C GLU A 85 -6.65 -0.36 9.82
N PHE A 86 -5.87 0.57 10.34
CA PHE A 86 -4.50 0.80 9.88
C PHE A 86 -3.64 -0.45 10.07
N THR A 87 -3.77 -1.12 11.21
CA THR A 87 -3.05 -2.36 11.48
C THR A 87 -3.45 -3.47 10.51
N HIS A 88 -4.75 -3.61 10.21
CA HIS A 88 -5.21 -4.58 9.23
C HIS A 88 -4.66 -4.34 7.84
N VAL A 89 -4.55 -3.07 7.42
CA VAL A 89 -3.93 -2.72 6.15
C VAL A 89 -2.46 -3.17 6.12
N ILE A 90 -1.72 -2.89 7.19
CA ILE A 90 -0.32 -3.31 7.30
C ILE A 90 -0.20 -4.83 7.27
N ASP A 91 -1.04 -5.55 8.02
CA ASP A 91 -1.02 -7.00 8.04
C ASP A 91 -1.25 -7.59 6.65
N ASP A 92 -2.20 -7.04 5.89
CA ASP A 92 -2.46 -7.49 4.53
C ASP A 92 -1.24 -7.27 3.63
N VAL A 93 -0.59 -6.11 3.74
CA VAL A 93 0.62 -5.81 2.96
C VAL A 93 1.73 -6.82 3.29
N LEU A 94 1.99 -7.04 4.58
CA LEU A 94 3.04 -7.97 4.99
C LEU A 94 2.75 -9.40 4.52
N GLN A 95 1.48 -9.82 4.56
CA GLN A 95 1.10 -11.15 4.08
C GLN A 95 1.33 -11.30 2.58
N VAL A 96 1.01 -10.28 1.80
CA VAL A 96 1.25 -10.29 0.36
C VAL A 96 2.77 -10.35 0.08
N LEU A 97 3.57 -9.61 0.83
CA LEU A 97 5.03 -9.68 0.69
C LEU A 97 5.54 -11.10 0.99
N GLU A 98 5.04 -11.72 2.03
CA GLU A 98 5.37 -13.11 2.37
C GLU A 98 5.01 -14.06 1.24
N ASN A 99 3.81 -13.91 0.67
CA ASN A 99 3.34 -14.74 -0.43
C ASN A 99 4.17 -14.58 -1.71
N ASN A 100 4.85 -13.45 -1.85
CA ASN A 100 5.74 -13.17 -2.98
C ASN A 100 7.21 -13.49 -2.67
N ASN A 101 7.47 -14.19 -1.57
CA ASN A 101 8.81 -14.61 -1.14
C ASN A 101 9.77 -13.42 -0.92
N ILE A 102 9.24 -12.28 -0.50
CA ILE A 102 10.06 -11.13 -0.14
C ILE A 102 10.79 -11.43 1.17
N ASP A 103 12.06 -11.10 1.23
CA ASP A 103 12.91 -11.37 2.39
C ASP A 103 12.50 -10.52 3.62
N GLU A 104 12.90 -11.01 4.81
CA GLU A 104 12.54 -10.38 6.08
C GLU A 104 13.00 -8.93 6.19
N GLU A 105 14.20 -8.62 5.72
CA GLU A 105 14.72 -7.26 5.81
C GLU A 105 13.91 -6.29 4.94
N SER A 106 13.54 -6.71 3.73
CA SER A 106 12.70 -5.90 2.85
C SER A 106 11.30 -5.71 3.43
N LYS A 107 10.72 -6.73 4.06
CA LYS A 107 9.45 -6.61 4.76
C LYS A 107 9.53 -5.59 5.90
N LYS A 108 10.61 -5.60 6.67
CA LYS A 108 10.83 -4.61 7.74
C LYS A 108 10.96 -3.20 7.18
N ASP A 109 11.64 -3.05 6.05
CA ASP A 109 11.78 -1.74 5.41
C ASP A 109 10.44 -1.20 4.95
N VAL A 110 9.58 -2.04 4.35
CA VAL A 110 8.22 -1.66 3.96
C VAL A 110 7.40 -1.30 5.19
N LEU A 111 7.47 -2.10 6.24
CA LEU A 111 6.76 -1.83 7.49
C LEU A 111 7.15 -0.46 8.05
N ALA A 112 8.44 -0.12 8.06
CA ALA A 112 8.92 1.16 8.56
C ALA A 112 8.34 2.33 7.76
N ILE A 113 8.27 2.20 6.43
CA ILE A 113 7.68 3.22 5.56
C ILE A 113 6.19 3.42 5.90
N LEU A 114 5.44 2.33 5.98
CA LEU A 114 4.00 2.40 6.29
C LEU A 114 3.76 2.96 7.69
N TRP A 115 4.54 2.53 8.66
CA TRP A 115 4.40 2.99 10.04
C TRP A 115 4.68 4.49 10.16
N SER A 116 5.60 5.03 9.35
CA SER A 116 5.89 6.45 9.33
C SER A 116 4.71 7.31 8.89
N LEU A 117 3.71 6.71 8.21
CA LEU A 117 2.52 7.43 7.74
C LEU A 117 1.39 7.45 8.78
N LYS A 118 1.55 6.76 9.89
CA LYS A 118 0.50 6.52 10.88
C LYS A 118 -0.24 7.80 11.30
N SER A 119 0.49 8.84 11.66
CA SER A 119 -0.11 10.09 12.13
C SER A 119 -0.82 10.87 11.03
N MET A 120 -0.50 10.60 9.77
CA MET A 120 -1.12 11.27 8.62
C MET A 120 -2.36 10.53 8.10
N VAL A 121 -2.60 9.32 8.58
CA VAL A 121 -3.69 8.45 8.11
C VAL A 121 -4.76 8.26 9.20
N ILE A 122 -4.35 7.93 10.42
CA ILE A 122 -5.28 7.61 11.50
C ILE A 122 -6.00 8.88 11.96
N SER A 123 -7.31 8.77 12.11
CA SER A 123 -8.17 9.83 12.66
C SER A 123 -8.20 11.12 11.84
N GLN A 124 -7.97 11.04 10.56
CA GLN A 124 -8.04 12.22 9.68
C GLN A 124 -9.45 12.55 9.20
#